data_c64e3470eead64aea5b889b2c38f0f39
#
_entry.id   c64e3470eead64aea5b889b2c38f0f39
#
_cell.length_a   1.000
_cell.length_b   1.000
_cell.length_c   1.000
_cell.angle_alpha   90.00
_cell.angle_beta   90.00
_cell.angle_gamma   90.00
#
_symmetry.space_group_name_H-M   'P 1'
#
loop_
_entity.id
_entity.type
_entity.pdbx_description
1 polymer ?
#
loop_
_entity_poly.entity_id
_entity_poly.type
_entity_poly.pdbx_seq_one_letter_code
_entity_poly.pdbx_strand_id
1 'polypeptide(L)'
;MARILPEPTPETRHFWDGCRDGELRLQRCTECKTTYFPPRAFCPSCASREVEVYAASGRGVLWSYVINHRPRPDMGTEPYAIAVVKLDEGPTLMTNIVGCPQTPEALVLDMAVKVRFEKQTDDISLPLFEPA
;
A
#
# COMPACT_ATOMS: atom_id res chain seq x y z
N MET A 1 -19.82 5.26 -5.69
CA MET A 1 -19.84 5.55 -4.26
C MET A 1 -18.49 6.05 -3.80
N ALA A 2 -18.50 7.09 -2.97
CA ALA A 2 -17.28 7.68 -2.48
C ALA A 2 -16.71 6.85 -1.33
N ARG A 3 -15.45 6.49 -1.42
CA ARG A 3 -14.71 5.89 -0.31
C ARG A 3 -14.41 6.95 0.75
N ILE A 4 -14.26 6.50 2.01
CA ILE A 4 -13.69 7.35 3.04
C ILE A 4 -12.19 7.46 2.73
N LEU A 5 -11.72 8.69 2.51
CA LEU A 5 -10.34 8.93 2.10
C LEU A 5 -9.45 9.26 3.29
N PRO A 6 -8.16 8.93 3.21
CA PRO A 6 -7.20 9.31 4.24
C PRO A 6 -6.98 10.82 4.25
N GLU A 7 -6.67 11.35 5.44
CA GLU A 7 -6.23 12.72 5.61
C GLU A 7 -4.73 12.70 5.90
N PRO A 8 -3.89 13.28 5.02
CA PRO A 8 -2.46 13.31 5.27
C PRO A 8 -2.12 14.08 6.55
N THR A 9 -1.20 13.52 7.31
CA THR A 9 -0.60 14.17 8.48
C THR A 9 0.81 14.64 8.12
N PRO A 10 1.49 15.47 8.93
CA PRO A 10 2.87 15.85 8.63
C PRO A 10 3.79 14.65 8.41
N GLU A 11 3.61 13.56 9.19
CA GLU A 11 4.42 12.34 9.07
C GLU A 11 4.12 11.53 7.80
N THR A 12 2.88 11.57 7.30
CA THR A 12 2.45 10.73 6.18
C THR A 12 2.36 11.49 4.86
N ARG A 13 2.55 12.81 4.86
CA ARG A 13 2.35 13.64 3.68
C ARG A 13 3.22 13.20 2.50
N HIS A 14 4.49 12.87 2.74
CA HIS A 14 5.36 12.41 1.66
C HIS A 14 4.83 11.16 0.98
N PHE A 15 4.23 10.25 1.75
CA PHE A 15 3.63 9.02 1.21
C PHE A 15 2.46 9.33 0.29
N TRP A 16 1.52 10.16 0.75
CA TRP A 16 0.33 10.50 -0.04
C TRP A 16 0.66 11.37 -1.24
N ASP A 17 1.61 12.29 -1.10
CA ASP A 17 2.12 13.08 -2.23
C ASP A 17 2.78 12.16 -3.26
N GLY A 18 3.51 11.14 -2.81
CA GLY A 18 4.08 10.13 -3.69
C GLY A 18 3.02 9.39 -4.47
N CYS A 19 1.98 8.91 -3.79
CA CYS A 19 0.87 8.21 -4.45
C CYS A 19 0.21 9.11 -5.53
N ARG A 20 0.01 10.39 -5.23
CA ARG A 20 -0.51 11.35 -6.21
C ARG A 20 0.41 11.47 -7.42
N ASP A 21 1.72 11.46 -7.19
CA ASP A 21 2.73 11.65 -8.23
C ASP A 21 3.16 10.34 -8.91
N GLY A 22 2.55 9.22 -8.56
CA GLY A 22 2.86 7.92 -9.16
C GLY A 22 4.05 7.20 -8.59
N GLU A 23 4.42 7.49 -7.35
CA GLU A 23 5.55 6.86 -6.64
C GLU A 23 5.11 6.26 -5.32
N LEU A 24 5.53 5.03 -5.05
CA LEU A 24 5.39 4.43 -3.73
C LEU A 24 6.60 4.82 -2.89
N ARG A 25 6.45 5.87 -2.08
CA ARG A 25 7.54 6.41 -1.26
C ARG A 25 7.56 5.73 0.10
N LEU A 26 8.68 5.10 0.41
CA LEU A 26 8.94 4.44 1.69
C LEU A 26 10.04 5.20 2.44
N GLN A 27 10.23 4.82 3.69
CA GLN A 27 11.29 5.35 4.52
C GLN A 27 12.33 4.28 4.82
N ARG A 28 13.58 4.71 4.94
CA ARG A 28 14.70 3.86 5.29
C ARG A 28 15.58 4.56 6.31
N CYS A 29 16.00 3.83 7.34
CA CYS A 29 16.98 4.31 8.30
C CYS A 29 18.35 4.34 7.63
N THR A 30 19.06 5.48 7.71
CA THR A 30 20.41 5.59 7.14
C THR A 30 21.45 4.91 8.02
N GLU A 31 21.16 4.65 9.30
CA GLU A 31 22.06 3.99 10.23
C GLU A 31 21.98 2.48 10.14
N CYS A 32 20.80 1.88 10.38
CA CYS A 32 20.64 0.42 10.38
C CYS A 32 20.14 -0.14 9.05
N LYS A 33 19.84 0.71 8.06
CA LYS A 33 19.41 0.35 6.70
C LYS A 33 18.05 -0.34 6.61
N THR A 34 17.27 -0.35 7.68
CA THR A 34 15.93 -0.93 7.67
C THR A 34 14.97 -0.06 6.88
N THR A 35 14.27 -0.66 5.91
CA THR A 35 13.12 -0.03 5.23
C THR A 35 11.87 -0.41 6.01
N TYR A 36 11.00 0.55 6.24
CA TYR A 36 9.80 0.32 7.05
C TYR A 36 8.57 1.04 6.52
N PHE A 37 7.43 0.58 6.92
CA PHE A 37 6.11 1.14 6.67
C PHE A 37 5.21 0.79 7.88
N PRO A 38 4.31 1.67 8.37
CA PRO A 38 3.94 2.99 7.86
C PRO A 38 4.99 4.07 8.14
N PRO A 39 4.79 5.30 7.58
CA PRO A 39 5.69 6.42 7.82
C PRO A 39 5.81 6.77 9.30
N ARG A 40 7.04 7.02 9.75
CA ARG A 40 7.35 7.41 11.13
C ARG A 40 8.53 8.39 11.15
N ALA A 41 8.58 9.23 12.18
CA ALA A 41 9.67 10.20 12.33
C ALA A 41 10.99 9.55 12.77
N PHE A 42 10.97 8.28 13.17
CA PHE A 42 12.16 7.56 13.64
C PHE A 42 12.08 6.08 13.22
N CYS A 43 13.23 5.45 13.15
CA CYS A 43 13.31 4.03 12.79
C CYS A 43 12.65 3.15 13.86
N PRO A 44 11.73 2.26 13.50
CA PRO A 44 11.11 1.35 14.47
C PRO A 44 12.05 0.25 14.97
N SER A 45 13.18 0.03 14.29
CA SER A 45 14.15 -1.00 14.65
C SER A 45 15.22 -0.49 15.61
N CYS A 46 15.83 0.67 15.34
CA CYS A 46 16.93 1.20 16.16
C CYS A 46 16.64 2.55 16.81
N ALA A 47 15.44 3.11 16.61
CA ALA A 47 15.00 4.39 17.16
C ALA A 47 15.78 5.62 16.65
N SER A 48 16.64 5.48 15.67
CA SER A 48 17.34 6.62 15.05
C SER A 48 16.38 7.56 14.36
N ARG A 49 16.66 8.85 14.40
CA ARG A 49 15.92 9.86 13.62
C ARG A 49 16.55 10.14 12.27
N GLU A 50 17.67 9.48 11.95
CA GLU A 50 18.33 9.60 10.67
C GLU A 50 17.64 8.72 9.63
N VAL A 51 16.49 9.20 9.16
CA VAL A 51 15.65 8.47 8.21
C VAL A 51 15.52 9.26 6.92
N GLU A 52 15.41 8.54 5.81
CA GLU A 52 15.25 9.13 4.49
C GLU A 52 14.04 8.56 3.78
N VAL A 53 13.48 9.33 2.86
CA VAL A 53 12.39 8.92 2.00
C VAL A 53 12.96 8.55 0.63
N TYR A 54 12.49 7.45 0.05
CA TYR A 54 12.90 7.06 -1.30
C TYR A 54 11.73 6.42 -2.06
N ALA A 55 11.83 6.42 -3.39
CA ALA A 55 10.83 5.77 -4.23
C ALA A 55 11.14 4.26 -4.31
N ALA A 56 10.20 3.45 -3.85
CA ALA A 56 10.33 2.00 -3.92
C ALA A 56 9.93 1.49 -5.31
N SER A 57 10.21 0.21 -5.57
CA SER A 57 9.89 -0.43 -6.86
C SER A 57 8.40 -0.49 -7.16
N GLY A 58 7.55 -0.50 -6.12
CA GLY A 58 6.12 -0.71 -6.26
C GLY A 58 5.75 -2.17 -6.51
N ARG A 59 6.70 -3.09 -6.37
CA ARG A 59 6.51 -4.52 -6.63
C ARG A 59 6.59 -5.31 -5.35
N GLY A 60 5.84 -6.41 -5.32
CA GLY A 60 5.84 -7.33 -4.19
C GLY A 60 5.09 -8.60 -4.53
N VAL A 61 4.72 -9.32 -3.49
CA VAL A 61 3.94 -10.55 -3.61
C VAL A 61 2.69 -10.47 -2.74
N LEU A 62 1.65 -11.18 -3.15
CA LEU A 62 0.43 -11.34 -2.36
C LEU A 62 0.72 -12.26 -1.19
N TRP A 63 0.86 -11.69 0.01
CA TRP A 63 1.26 -12.43 1.19
C TRP A 63 0.07 -13.05 1.92
N SER A 64 -1.03 -12.32 2.02
CA SER A 64 -2.25 -12.81 2.67
C SER A 64 -3.44 -12.01 2.16
N TYR A 65 -4.65 -12.58 2.28
CA TYR A 65 -5.86 -11.86 1.92
C TYR A 65 -7.09 -12.50 2.55
N VAL A 66 -8.16 -11.71 2.58
CA VAL A 66 -9.52 -12.20 2.79
C VAL A 66 -10.42 -11.60 1.71
N ILE A 67 -11.49 -12.29 1.37
CA ILE A 67 -12.51 -11.76 0.46
C ILE A 67 -13.68 -11.32 1.32
N ASN A 68 -13.96 -10.01 1.32
CA ASN A 68 -15.07 -9.44 2.08
C ASN A 68 -16.35 -9.57 1.27
N HIS A 69 -17.27 -10.43 1.71
CA HIS A 69 -18.55 -10.65 1.08
C HIS A 69 -19.68 -9.73 1.60
N ARG A 70 -19.35 -8.88 2.57
CA ARG A 70 -20.31 -7.92 3.16
C ARG A 70 -19.71 -6.51 3.17
N PRO A 71 -19.51 -5.92 1.98
CA PRO A 71 -18.91 -4.60 1.93
C PRO A 71 -19.79 -3.54 2.57
N ARG A 72 -19.15 -2.50 3.12
CA ARG A 72 -19.89 -1.33 3.59
C ARG A 72 -20.48 -0.58 2.37
N PRO A 73 -21.53 0.23 2.58
CA PRO A 73 -22.15 0.96 1.47
C PRO A 73 -21.19 1.82 0.66
N ASP A 74 -20.11 2.37 1.28
CA ASP A 74 -19.12 3.18 0.60
C ASP A 74 -18.16 2.35 -0.29
N MET A 75 -18.19 1.02 -0.16
CA MET A 75 -17.33 0.11 -0.93
C MET A 75 -18.07 -0.64 -2.03
N GLY A 76 -19.32 -0.29 -2.29
CA GLY A 76 -20.14 -0.95 -3.32
C GLY A 76 -20.90 -2.15 -2.78
N THR A 77 -21.31 -3.05 -3.67
CA THR A 77 -22.12 -4.24 -3.33
C THR A 77 -21.42 -5.56 -3.63
N GLU A 78 -20.34 -5.50 -4.43
CA GLU A 78 -19.61 -6.71 -4.85
C GLU A 78 -18.54 -7.10 -3.83
N PRO A 79 -18.29 -8.40 -3.66
CA PRO A 79 -17.15 -8.84 -2.84
C PRO A 79 -15.82 -8.26 -3.33
N TYR A 80 -14.93 -7.99 -2.42
CA TYR A 80 -13.61 -7.48 -2.76
C TYR A 80 -12.55 -8.01 -1.80
N ALA A 81 -11.32 -8.12 -2.29
CA ALA A 81 -10.20 -8.59 -1.49
C ALA A 81 -9.63 -7.48 -0.62
N ILE A 82 -9.38 -7.79 0.64
CA ILE A 82 -8.52 -7.02 1.53
C ILE A 82 -7.25 -7.82 1.66
N ALA A 83 -6.14 -7.26 1.24
CA ALA A 83 -4.90 -7.99 1.08
C ALA A 83 -3.74 -7.38 1.84
N VAL A 84 -2.76 -8.21 2.17
CA VAL A 84 -1.44 -7.77 2.64
C VAL A 84 -0.43 -8.13 1.56
N VAL A 85 0.29 -7.13 1.09
CA VAL A 85 1.36 -7.29 0.12
C VAL A 85 2.69 -7.17 0.83
N LYS A 86 3.60 -8.09 0.58
CA LYS A 86 4.99 -7.99 1.02
C LYS A 86 5.79 -7.38 -0.12
N LEU A 87 6.30 -6.19 0.11
CA LEU A 87 7.09 -5.47 -0.88
C LEU A 87 8.48 -6.07 -1.06
N ASP A 88 9.05 -5.90 -2.24
CA ASP A 88 10.41 -6.37 -2.53
C ASP A 88 11.43 -5.77 -1.54
N GLU A 89 11.16 -4.56 -1.05
CA GLU A 89 12.01 -3.87 -0.07
C GLU A 89 11.87 -4.40 1.36
N GLY A 90 10.92 -5.30 1.62
CA GLY A 90 10.75 -5.99 2.89
C GLY A 90 9.49 -5.68 3.68
N PRO A 91 9.02 -4.43 3.78
CA PRO A 91 7.81 -4.14 4.57
C PRO A 91 6.55 -4.73 3.96
N THR A 92 5.55 -4.91 4.80
CA THR A 92 4.20 -5.29 4.36
C THR A 92 3.28 -4.10 4.45
N LEU A 93 2.27 -4.07 3.58
CA LEU A 93 1.22 -3.07 3.66
C LEU A 93 -0.14 -3.67 3.32
N MET A 94 -1.18 -3.12 3.91
CA MET A 94 -2.55 -3.55 3.65
C MET A 94 -3.12 -2.75 2.48
N THR A 95 -3.77 -3.45 1.56
CA THR A 95 -4.28 -2.86 0.33
C THR A 95 -5.46 -3.67 -0.21
N ASN A 96 -5.89 -3.37 -1.42
CA ASN A 96 -6.81 -4.20 -2.20
C ASN A 96 -6.09 -4.71 -3.44
N ILE A 97 -6.45 -5.89 -3.90
CA ILE A 97 -5.99 -6.41 -5.19
C ILE A 97 -7.09 -6.14 -6.21
N VAL A 98 -6.74 -5.43 -7.27
CA VAL A 98 -7.67 -5.04 -8.34
C VAL A 98 -7.17 -5.60 -9.68
N GLY A 99 -7.96 -5.42 -10.74
CA GLY A 99 -7.56 -5.86 -12.07
C GLY A 99 -7.64 -7.36 -12.32
N CYS A 100 -8.29 -8.10 -11.41
CA CYS A 100 -8.52 -9.53 -11.56
C CYS A 100 -9.81 -9.93 -10.86
N PRO A 101 -10.35 -11.13 -11.14
CA PRO A 101 -11.50 -11.62 -10.40
C PRO A 101 -11.19 -11.73 -8.91
N GLN A 102 -12.19 -11.43 -8.06
CA GLN A 102 -12.05 -11.46 -6.61
C GLN A 102 -12.41 -12.85 -6.08
N THR A 103 -11.64 -13.84 -6.48
CA THR A 103 -11.88 -15.25 -6.17
C THR A 103 -10.58 -15.92 -5.70
N PRO A 104 -10.67 -17.02 -4.92
CA PRO A 104 -9.46 -17.76 -4.52
C PRO A 104 -8.66 -18.30 -5.70
N GLU A 105 -9.31 -18.59 -6.81
CA GLU A 105 -8.65 -19.09 -8.02
C GLU A 105 -7.75 -18.04 -8.66
N ALA A 106 -8.16 -16.76 -8.61
CA ALA A 106 -7.41 -15.66 -9.17
C ALA A 106 -6.40 -15.06 -8.18
N LEU A 107 -6.67 -15.15 -6.87
CA LEU A 107 -5.85 -14.57 -5.82
C LEU A 107 -4.94 -15.66 -5.23
N VAL A 108 -3.85 -15.94 -5.90
CA VAL A 108 -2.91 -17.00 -5.53
C VAL A 108 -1.87 -16.41 -4.58
N LEU A 109 -1.65 -17.06 -3.42
CA LEU A 109 -0.61 -16.62 -2.47
C LEU A 109 0.76 -16.66 -3.14
N ASP A 110 1.57 -15.68 -2.81
CA ASP A 110 2.92 -15.47 -3.34
C ASP A 110 2.97 -15.05 -4.82
N MET A 111 1.82 -14.81 -5.46
CA MET A 111 1.83 -14.28 -6.82
C MET A 111 2.43 -12.88 -6.87
N ALA A 112 3.12 -12.57 -7.96
CA ALA A 112 3.69 -11.25 -8.18
C ALA A 112 2.59 -10.19 -8.37
N VAL A 113 2.74 -9.06 -7.71
CA VAL A 113 1.84 -7.92 -7.82
C VAL A 113 2.64 -6.64 -7.98
N LYS A 114 1.99 -5.62 -8.53
CA LYS A 114 2.58 -4.28 -8.67
C LYS A 114 1.58 -3.22 -8.25
N VAL A 115 2.08 -2.09 -7.79
CA VAL A 115 1.25 -0.98 -7.35
C VAL A 115 0.52 -0.36 -8.54
N ARG A 116 -0.74 0.01 -8.30
CA ARG A 116 -1.57 0.78 -9.21
C ARG A 116 -2.18 1.91 -8.42
N PHE A 117 -1.85 3.15 -8.78
CA PHE A 117 -2.39 4.31 -8.08
C PHE A 117 -3.76 4.66 -8.66
N GLU A 118 -4.77 4.66 -7.81
CA GLU A 118 -6.14 4.96 -8.22
C GLU A 118 -6.52 6.34 -7.71
N LYS A 119 -6.64 7.30 -8.64
CA LYS A 119 -6.96 8.68 -8.32
C LYS A 119 -8.37 8.77 -7.74
N GLN A 120 -8.49 9.40 -6.58
CA GLN A 120 -9.77 9.67 -5.94
C GLN A 120 -10.14 11.15 -6.05
N THR A 121 -9.18 12.03 -5.80
CA THR A 121 -9.31 13.48 -5.91
C THR A 121 -8.03 14.02 -6.54
N ASP A 122 -7.96 15.35 -6.76
CA ASP A 122 -6.74 15.97 -7.27
C ASP A 122 -5.56 15.80 -6.29
N ASP A 123 -5.85 15.63 -5.01
CA ASP A 123 -4.83 15.52 -3.97
C ASP A 123 -4.54 14.09 -3.51
N ILE A 124 -5.50 13.17 -3.63
CA ILE A 124 -5.41 11.82 -3.06
C ILE A 124 -5.55 10.77 -4.15
N SER A 125 -4.55 9.89 -4.24
CA SER A 125 -4.60 8.63 -4.97
C SER A 125 -4.34 7.49 -3.99
N LEU A 126 -5.04 6.38 -4.17
CA LEU A 126 -4.88 5.20 -3.32
C LEU A 126 -3.88 4.22 -3.94
N PRO A 127 -2.93 3.70 -3.16
CA PRO A 127 -2.00 2.68 -3.65
C PRO A 127 -2.65 1.30 -3.56
N LEU A 128 -3.29 0.89 -4.65
CA LEU A 128 -3.83 -0.46 -4.81
C LEU A 128 -2.82 -1.31 -5.56
N PHE A 129 -3.02 -2.63 -5.57
CA PHE A 129 -2.12 -3.53 -6.28
C PHE A 129 -2.89 -4.35 -7.29
N GLU A 130 -2.21 -4.77 -8.34
CA GLU A 130 -2.76 -5.64 -9.38
C GLU A 130 -1.75 -6.72 -9.74
N PRO A 131 -2.18 -7.83 -10.36
CA PRO A 131 -1.25 -8.84 -10.84
C PRO A 131 -0.20 -8.23 -11.75
N ALA A 132 1.04 -8.61 -11.53
CA ALA A 132 2.18 -8.10 -12.32
C ALA A 132 2.32 -8.84 -13.64
#